data_fa2eddaed6608ed062ce37c0b5d5c16e
#
_entry.id   fa2eddaed6608ed062ce37c0b5d5c16e
#
_cell.length_a   1.000
_cell.length_b   1.000
_cell.length_c   1.000
_cell.angle_alpha   90.00
_cell.angle_beta   90.00
_cell.angle_gamma   90.00
#
_symmetry.space_group_name_H-M   'P 1'
#
loop_
_entity.id
_entity.type
_entity.pdbx_description
1 polymer ?
#
loop_
_entity_poly.entity_id
_entity_poly.type
_entity_poly.pdbx_seq_one_letter_code
_entity_poly.pdbx_strand_id
1 'polypeptide(L)'
;MALSWLEGRGSFLISGPVGTGKTHLAIAAARATGKQFLFFPVVEVLDAMRPGGDELITPARLAAVSVLVLDDLGAEKPTDWTADRLYSIINRRWLEYRPTIITTNLLLGGTSSSNPAYLMGAVGERLYSRLADGSIGLRLSGADRRRA
;
A
#
# COMPACT_ATOMS: atom_id res chain seq x y z
N MET A 1 15.45 8.22 10.41
CA MET A 1 14.00 8.21 10.15
C MET A 1 13.59 7.30 9.00
N ALA A 2 14.33 7.23 7.93
CA ALA A 2 13.91 6.54 6.70
C ALA A 2 13.63 5.02 6.84
N LEU A 3 14.17 4.34 7.84
CA LEU A 3 14.01 2.89 8.01
C LEU A 3 13.40 2.47 9.34
N SER A 4 12.95 3.41 10.17
CA SER A 4 12.35 3.09 11.47
C SER A 4 11.06 2.25 11.37
N TRP A 5 10.35 2.35 10.26
CA TRP A 5 9.16 1.54 10.00
C TRP A 5 9.46 0.03 9.80
N LEU A 6 10.73 -0.33 9.54
CA LEU A 6 11.16 -1.72 9.41
C LEU A 6 11.13 -2.50 10.73
N GLU A 7 11.19 -1.81 11.84
CA GLU A 7 11.29 -2.42 13.17
C GLU A 7 9.92 -2.65 13.81
N GLY A 8 8.85 -2.12 13.21
CA GLY A 8 7.49 -2.19 13.72
C GLY A 8 6.54 -3.04 12.87
N ARG A 9 5.30 -3.12 13.32
CA ARG A 9 4.20 -3.75 12.56
C ARG A 9 3.71 -2.88 11.42
N GLY A 10 4.04 -1.60 11.48
CA GLY A 10 3.45 -0.58 10.64
C GLY A 10 3.89 -0.63 9.19
N SER A 11 3.13 0.07 8.39
CA SER A 11 3.41 0.31 6.97
C SER A 11 4.08 1.67 6.79
N PHE A 12 4.78 1.86 5.70
CA PHE A 12 5.21 3.17 5.24
C PHE A 12 4.19 3.66 4.20
N LEU A 13 3.40 4.65 4.59
CA LEU A 13 2.32 5.20 3.77
C LEU A 13 2.78 6.49 3.11
N ILE A 14 2.81 6.50 1.78
CA ILE A 14 3.21 7.67 0.98
C ILE A 14 1.99 8.18 0.24
N SER A 15 1.51 9.36 0.59
CA SER A 15 0.35 9.98 -0.05
C SER A 15 0.75 11.25 -0.79
N GLY A 16 -0.10 11.66 -1.72
CA GLY A 16 0.07 12.92 -2.45
C GLY A 16 -0.58 12.89 -3.82
N PRO A 17 -0.69 14.06 -4.46
CA PRO A 17 -1.24 14.16 -5.80
C PRO A 17 -0.46 13.35 -6.83
N VAL A 18 -1.07 13.13 -7.98
CA VAL A 18 -0.43 12.47 -9.14
C VAL A 18 0.85 13.22 -9.52
N GLY A 19 1.90 12.50 -9.87
CA GLY A 19 3.15 13.06 -10.39
C GLY A 19 4.10 13.66 -9.36
N THR A 20 3.85 13.49 -8.06
CA THR A 20 4.73 14.00 -7.00
C THR A 20 5.92 13.10 -6.67
N GLY A 21 6.05 11.94 -7.31
CA GLY A 21 7.20 11.05 -7.13
C GLY A 21 7.00 9.94 -6.08
N LYS A 22 5.76 9.65 -5.70
CA LYS A 22 5.45 8.61 -4.70
C LYS A 22 6.01 7.25 -5.06
N THR A 23 5.80 6.79 -6.28
CA THR A 23 6.29 5.48 -6.76
C THR A 23 7.80 5.39 -6.72
N HIS A 24 8.51 6.44 -7.17
CA HIS A 24 9.96 6.49 -7.11
C HIS A 24 10.48 6.41 -5.67
N LEU A 25 9.84 7.15 -4.76
CA LEU A 25 10.20 7.12 -3.34
C LEU A 25 9.94 5.75 -2.73
N ALA A 26 8.82 5.12 -3.07
CA ALA A 26 8.49 3.78 -2.58
C ALA A 26 9.55 2.74 -3.00
N ILE A 27 9.95 2.76 -4.26
CA ILE A 27 10.98 1.86 -4.78
C ILE A 27 12.34 2.16 -4.15
N ALA A 28 12.70 3.43 -4.00
CA ALA A 28 13.94 3.83 -3.34
C ALA A 28 13.98 3.36 -1.87
N ALA A 29 12.87 3.51 -1.14
CA ALA A 29 12.74 3.03 0.22
C ALA A 29 12.87 1.50 0.31
N ALA A 30 12.23 0.77 -0.59
CA ALA A 30 12.34 -0.68 -0.66
C ALA A 30 13.78 -1.14 -0.91
N ARG A 31 14.47 -0.53 -1.86
CA ARG A 31 15.89 -0.80 -2.15
C ARG A 31 16.80 -0.50 -0.97
N ALA A 32 16.54 0.59 -0.28
CA ALA A 32 17.33 1.00 0.88
C ALA A 32 17.27 -0.01 2.04
N THR A 33 16.28 -0.88 2.08
CA THR A 33 16.19 -1.94 3.10
C THR A 33 17.28 -3.02 2.95
N GLY A 34 17.85 -3.17 1.76
CA GLY A 34 18.75 -4.27 1.43
C GLY A 34 18.09 -5.66 1.37
N LYS A 35 16.76 -5.72 1.53
CA LYS A 35 15.98 -6.97 1.52
C LYS A 35 15.36 -7.22 0.16
N GLN A 36 14.97 -8.47 -0.08
CA GLN A 36 14.13 -8.79 -1.24
C GLN A 36 12.79 -8.09 -1.14
N PHE A 37 12.34 -7.51 -2.24
CA PHE A 37 11.03 -6.88 -2.30
C PHE A 37 10.30 -7.22 -3.59
N LEU A 38 8.98 -7.15 -3.53
CA LEU A 38 8.09 -7.20 -4.69
C LEU A 38 7.39 -5.84 -4.81
N PHE A 39 7.23 -5.39 -6.03
CA PHE A 39 6.51 -4.16 -6.38
C PHE A 39 5.37 -4.51 -7.33
N PHE A 40 4.15 -4.14 -6.95
CA PHE A 40 2.98 -4.28 -7.81
C PHE A 40 2.03 -3.10 -7.65
N PRO A 41 1.48 -2.55 -8.74
CA PRO A 41 0.26 -1.77 -8.66
C PRO A 41 -0.88 -2.62 -8.07
N VAL A 42 -1.68 -2.03 -7.19
CA VAL A 42 -2.77 -2.76 -6.53
C VAL A 42 -3.75 -3.35 -7.55
N VAL A 43 -4.06 -2.63 -8.62
CA VAL A 43 -4.94 -3.11 -9.69
C VAL A 43 -4.40 -4.41 -10.31
N GLU A 44 -3.10 -4.51 -10.57
CA GLU A 44 -2.50 -5.72 -11.13
C GLU A 44 -2.57 -6.90 -10.15
N VAL A 45 -2.39 -6.66 -8.86
CA VAL A 45 -2.55 -7.69 -7.83
C VAL A 45 -3.96 -8.26 -7.83
N LEU A 46 -4.96 -7.40 -7.85
CA LEU A 46 -6.36 -7.81 -7.84
C LEU A 46 -6.75 -8.54 -9.12
N ASP A 47 -6.31 -8.07 -10.28
CA ASP A 47 -6.57 -8.75 -11.55
C ASP A 47 -5.91 -10.13 -11.62
N ALA A 48 -4.70 -10.26 -11.10
CA ALA A 48 -4.00 -11.54 -11.04
C ALA A 48 -4.69 -12.58 -10.14
N MET A 49 -5.42 -12.14 -9.12
CA MET A 49 -6.16 -13.00 -8.21
C MET A 49 -7.52 -13.45 -8.73
N ARG A 50 -7.97 -12.89 -9.85
CA ARG A 50 -9.21 -13.33 -10.51
C ARG A 50 -9.02 -14.69 -11.18
N PRO A 51 -10.09 -15.48 -11.38
CA PRO A 51 -10.02 -16.73 -12.16
C PRO A 51 -9.33 -16.49 -13.52
N GLY A 52 -8.31 -17.28 -13.82
CA GLY A 52 -7.52 -17.13 -15.06
C GLY A 52 -6.44 -16.04 -15.01
N GLY A 53 -6.19 -15.45 -13.85
CA GLY A 53 -5.13 -14.47 -13.65
C GLY A 53 -3.72 -15.07 -13.59
N ASP A 54 -2.73 -14.24 -13.25
CA ASP A 54 -1.33 -14.64 -13.18
C ASP A 54 -1.08 -15.54 -11.96
N GLU A 55 -0.72 -16.80 -12.19
CA GLU A 55 -0.42 -17.77 -11.15
C GLU A 55 0.85 -17.44 -10.32
N LEU A 56 1.68 -16.52 -10.79
CA LEU A 56 2.87 -16.06 -10.06
C LEU A 56 2.55 -15.01 -9.01
N ILE A 57 1.40 -14.36 -9.10
CA ILE A 57 0.96 -13.35 -8.14
C ILE A 57 -0.12 -13.99 -7.24
N THR A 58 0.30 -14.55 -6.12
CA THR A 58 -0.59 -15.21 -5.18
C THR A 58 -0.64 -14.47 -3.84
N PRO A 59 -1.74 -14.56 -3.09
CA PRO A 59 -1.79 -13.99 -1.74
C PRO A 59 -0.68 -14.50 -0.83
N ALA A 60 -0.34 -15.78 -0.93
CA ALA A 60 0.72 -16.39 -0.13
C ALA A 60 2.10 -15.80 -0.45
N ARG A 61 2.43 -15.62 -1.72
CA ARG A 61 3.68 -15.01 -2.16
C ARG A 61 3.80 -13.56 -1.72
N LEU A 62 2.74 -12.78 -1.90
CA LEU A 62 2.70 -11.37 -1.49
C LEU A 62 2.78 -11.22 0.03
N ALA A 63 2.16 -12.13 0.78
CA ALA A 63 2.25 -12.12 2.23
C ALA A 63 3.65 -12.52 2.74
N ALA A 64 4.38 -13.36 2.02
CA ALA A 64 5.64 -13.96 2.47
C ALA A 64 6.89 -13.14 2.12
N VAL A 65 6.87 -12.31 1.09
CA VAL A 65 8.06 -11.52 0.69
C VAL A 65 8.54 -10.59 1.82
N SER A 66 9.84 -10.38 1.91
CA SER A 66 10.42 -9.57 2.99
C SER A 66 9.87 -8.15 3.02
N VAL A 67 9.82 -7.48 1.87
CA VAL A 67 9.21 -6.15 1.72
C VAL A 67 8.22 -6.19 0.56
N LEU A 68 7.02 -5.69 0.76
CA LEU A 68 6.00 -5.56 -0.27
C LEU A 68 5.75 -4.08 -0.56
N VAL A 69 5.80 -3.70 -1.82
CA VAL A 69 5.38 -2.38 -2.29
C VAL A 69 4.07 -2.53 -3.06
N LEU A 70 3.02 -1.92 -2.55
CA LEU A 70 1.71 -1.82 -3.20
C LEU A 70 1.50 -0.39 -3.68
N ASP A 71 1.53 -0.22 -4.99
CA ASP A 71 1.42 1.10 -5.61
C ASP A 71 -0.01 1.45 -5.95
N ASP A 72 -0.37 2.69 -5.68
CA ASP A 72 -1.64 3.29 -6.06
C ASP A 72 -2.87 2.63 -5.42
N LEU A 73 -2.81 2.41 -4.10
CA LEU A 73 -3.94 1.93 -3.32
C LEU A 73 -5.07 2.95 -3.34
N GLY A 74 -6.28 2.49 -3.60
CA GLY A 74 -7.48 3.31 -3.72
C GLY A 74 -7.85 3.68 -5.17
N ALA A 75 -7.02 3.32 -6.16
CA ALA A 75 -7.36 3.44 -7.58
C ALA A 75 -8.26 2.31 -8.07
N GLU A 76 -8.29 1.19 -7.36
CA GLU A 76 -9.12 0.04 -7.67
C GLU A 76 -10.60 0.34 -7.44
N LYS A 77 -11.46 -0.37 -8.19
CA LYS A 77 -12.90 -0.32 -7.96
C LYS A 77 -13.23 -1.00 -6.64
N PRO A 78 -13.80 -0.30 -5.65
CA PRO A 78 -14.11 -0.88 -4.36
C PRO A 78 -15.25 -1.90 -4.48
N THR A 79 -14.99 -3.13 -4.03
CA THR A 79 -15.98 -4.19 -3.86
C THR A 79 -15.64 -4.96 -2.59
N ASP A 80 -16.57 -5.74 -2.05
CA ASP A 80 -16.31 -6.60 -0.90
C ASP A 80 -15.18 -7.59 -1.21
N TRP A 81 -15.15 -8.10 -2.44
CA TRP A 81 -14.11 -9.02 -2.87
C TRP A 81 -12.71 -8.37 -2.86
N THR A 82 -12.57 -7.15 -3.40
CA THR A 82 -11.28 -6.44 -3.40
C THR A 82 -10.82 -6.12 -2.00
N ALA A 83 -11.73 -5.67 -1.15
CA ALA A 83 -11.44 -5.38 0.26
C ALA A 83 -10.96 -6.64 1.01
N ASP A 84 -11.61 -7.77 0.82
CA ASP A 84 -11.24 -9.03 1.45
C ASP A 84 -9.87 -9.54 0.98
N ARG A 85 -9.57 -9.44 -0.30
CA ARG A 85 -8.27 -9.85 -0.84
C ARG A 85 -7.13 -9.02 -0.27
N LEU A 86 -7.26 -7.71 -0.31
CA LEU A 86 -6.26 -6.79 0.24
C LEU A 86 -6.10 -6.96 1.76
N TYR A 87 -7.21 -7.09 2.47
CA TYR A 87 -7.16 -7.32 3.91
C TYR A 87 -6.41 -8.62 4.26
N SER A 88 -6.65 -9.69 3.55
CA SER A 88 -5.98 -10.97 3.78
C SER A 88 -4.46 -10.84 3.69
N ILE A 89 -3.94 -10.17 2.66
CA ILE A 89 -2.51 -9.95 2.48
C ILE A 89 -1.94 -9.04 3.57
N ILE A 90 -2.55 -7.90 3.78
CA ILE A 90 -2.06 -6.88 4.71
C ILE A 90 -2.13 -7.37 6.16
N ASN A 91 -3.23 -8.01 6.55
CA ASN A 91 -3.38 -8.55 7.90
C ASN A 91 -2.32 -9.60 8.23
N ARG A 92 -2.04 -10.49 7.30
CA ARG A 92 -0.98 -11.50 7.49
C ARG A 92 0.39 -10.86 7.63
N ARG A 93 0.72 -9.89 6.79
CA ARG A 93 1.98 -9.15 6.89
C ARG A 93 2.10 -8.38 8.19
N TRP A 94 1.01 -7.76 8.62
CA TRP A 94 0.95 -7.06 9.91
C TRP A 94 1.18 -8.01 11.10
N LEU A 95 0.54 -9.18 11.10
CA LEU A 95 0.73 -10.20 12.14
C LEU A 95 2.18 -10.72 12.20
N GLU A 96 2.82 -10.85 11.06
CA GLU A 96 4.18 -11.38 10.93
C GLU A 96 5.27 -10.30 10.96
N TYR A 97 4.93 -9.05 11.27
CA TYR A 97 5.87 -7.91 11.29
C TYR A 97 6.64 -7.75 9.98
N ARG A 98 5.99 -7.97 8.85
CA ARG A 98 6.59 -7.82 7.53
C ARG A 98 6.38 -6.41 6.98
N PRO A 99 7.45 -5.65 6.69
CA PRO A 99 7.35 -4.28 6.20
C PRO A 99 6.57 -4.18 4.90
N THR A 100 5.66 -3.22 4.85
CA THR A 100 4.85 -2.92 3.66
C THR A 100 4.93 -1.43 3.35
N ILE A 101 5.17 -1.11 2.07
CA ILE A 101 5.17 0.27 1.58
C ILE A 101 3.94 0.44 0.71
N ILE A 102 3.21 1.52 0.91
CA ILE A 102 1.98 1.80 0.18
C ILE A 102 2.01 3.22 -0.36
N THR A 103 1.68 3.38 -1.63
CA THR A 103 1.43 4.70 -2.21
C THR A 103 -0.06 4.90 -2.45
N THR A 104 -0.51 6.12 -2.35
CA THR A 104 -1.90 6.49 -2.62
C THR A 104 -2.01 7.96 -3.02
N ASN A 105 -3.01 8.27 -3.85
CA ASN A 105 -3.39 9.65 -4.15
C ASN A 105 -4.36 10.23 -3.11
N LEU A 106 -4.87 9.39 -2.22
CA LEU A 106 -5.86 9.77 -1.22
C LEU A 106 -5.20 10.42 0.00
N LEU A 107 -6.00 11.14 0.76
CA LEU A 107 -5.55 11.75 2.02
C LEU A 107 -5.39 10.67 3.09
N LEU A 108 -4.33 10.78 3.88
CA LEU A 108 -4.15 9.95 5.08
C LEU A 108 -4.93 10.57 6.25
N GLY A 109 -5.28 9.73 7.22
CA GLY A 109 -6.05 10.16 8.39
C GLY A 109 -7.54 10.18 8.10
N GLY A 110 -8.24 11.09 8.75
CA GLY A 110 -9.70 11.17 8.70
C GLY A 110 -10.37 10.32 9.78
N THR A 111 -11.55 10.76 10.19
CA THR A 111 -12.36 10.09 11.22
C THR A 111 -13.61 9.42 10.65
N SER A 112 -13.87 9.63 9.35
CA SER A 112 -15.06 9.12 8.66
C SER A 112 -14.69 8.02 7.69
N SER A 113 -15.26 6.85 7.89
CA SER A 113 -15.15 5.72 6.98
C SER A 113 -15.98 5.88 5.70
N SER A 114 -16.71 6.98 5.55
CA SER A 114 -17.59 7.22 4.40
C SER A 114 -17.04 8.22 3.38
N ASN A 115 -15.99 8.97 3.70
CA ASN A 115 -15.45 9.97 2.77
C ASN A 115 -14.40 9.36 1.85
N PRO A 116 -14.68 9.19 0.53
CA PRO A 116 -13.75 8.56 -0.41
C PRO A 116 -12.50 9.39 -0.74
N ALA A 117 -12.44 10.64 -0.31
CA ALA A 117 -11.22 11.45 -0.44
C ALA A 117 -10.11 10.99 0.50
N TYR A 118 -10.45 10.27 1.55
CA TYR A 118 -9.53 9.70 2.51
C TYR A 118 -9.33 8.20 2.28
N LEU A 119 -8.13 7.72 2.57
CA LEU A 119 -7.79 6.31 2.41
C LEU A 119 -8.74 5.40 3.21
N MET A 120 -9.08 5.78 4.43
CA MET A 120 -10.04 5.02 5.24
C MET A 120 -11.39 4.87 4.54
N GLY A 121 -11.92 5.95 3.93
CA GLY A 121 -13.19 5.90 3.21
C GLY A 121 -13.14 5.05 1.95
N ALA A 122 -11.99 4.97 1.29
CA ALA A 122 -11.83 4.20 0.06
C ALA A 122 -11.62 2.70 0.31
N VAL A 123 -10.84 2.34 1.34
CA VAL A 123 -10.47 0.93 1.59
C VAL A 123 -11.26 0.26 2.72
N GLY A 124 -12.02 1.05 3.47
CA GLY A 124 -12.77 0.60 4.65
C GLY A 124 -11.95 0.64 5.94
N GLU A 125 -12.68 0.72 7.04
CA GLU A 125 -12.12 0.90 8.37
C GLU A 125 -11.24 -0.29 8.80
N ARG A 126 -11.66 -1.49 8.47
CA ARG A 126 -10.96 -2.72 8.84
C ARG A 126 -9.56 -2.81 8.23
N LEU A 127 -9.43 -2.55 6.93
CA LEU A 127 -8.13 -2.54 6.26
C LEU A 127 -7.29 -1.35 6.72
N TYR A 128 -7.90 -0.17 6.80
CA TYR A 128 -7.19 1.03 7.24
C TYR A 128 -6.59 0.88 8.63
N SER A 129 -7.30 0.26 9.55
CA SER A 129 -6.80 0.01 10.91
C SER A 129 -5.50 -0.80 10.92
N ARG A 130 -5.36 -1.78 10.04
CA ARG A 130 -4.11 -2.56 9.88
C ARG A 130 -2.99 -1.74 9.24
N LEU A 131 -3.32 -0.91 8.27
CA LEU A 131 -2.34 -0.04 7.62
C LEU A 131 -1.82 1.06 8.55
N ALA A 132 -2.70 1.63 9.36
CA ALA A 132 -2.38 2.75 10.23
C ALA A 132 -1.62 2.35 11.50
N ASP A 133 -1.82 1.12 12.00
CA ASP A 133 -1.21 0.67 13.24
C ASP A 133 0.31 0.61 13.14
N GLY A 134 0.99 1.47 13.91
CA GLY A 134 2.44 1.60 13.92
C GLY A 134 3.04 2.16 12.62
N SER A 135 2.22 2.71 11.72
CA SER A 135 2.68 3.22 10.43
C SER A 135 3.40 4.58 10.55
N ILE A 136 4.23 4.84 9.54
CA ILE A 136 4.77 6.17 9.27
C ILE A 136 4.11 6.68 8.00
N GLY A 137 3.48 7.83 8.09
CA GLY A 137 2.87 8.52 6.97
C GLY A 137 3.73 9.66 6.45
N LEU A 138 3.86 9.75 5.15
CA LEU A 138 4.51 10.87 4.47
C LEU A 138 3.59 11.41 3.39
N ARG A 139 3.33 12.70 3.41
CA ARG A 139 2.60 13.38 2.34
C ARG A 139 3.55 14.13 1.45
N LEU A 140 3.55 13.80 0.17
CA LEU A 140 4.23 14.58 -0.86
C LEU A 140 3.31 15.67 -1.40
N SER A 141 3.86 16.84 -1.62
CA SER A 141 3.17 17.98 -2.19
C SER A 141 3.99 18.54 -3.36
N GLY A 142 3.39 19.40 -4.17
CA GLY A 142 4.05 20.06 -5.28
C GLY A 142 3.41 19.78 -6.62
N ALA A 143 4.01 20.36 -7.68
CA ALA A 143 3.54 20.20 -9.04
C ALA A 143 3.84 18.80 -9.60
N ASP A 144 3.11 18.41 -10.63
CA ASP A 144 3.38 17.16 -11.36
C ASP A 144 4.75 17.26 -12.05
N ARG A 145 5.71 16.50 -11.56
CA ARG A 145 7.10 16.48 -12.06
C ARG A 145 7.23 15.95 -13.49
N ARG A 146 6.19 15.27 -13.99
CA ARG A 146 6.17 14.75 -15.37
C ARG A 146 5.85 15.85 -16.39
N ARG A 147 5.35 16.99 -15.92
CA ARG A 147 5.02 18.17 -16.74
C ARG A 147 6.05 19.30 -16.61
N ALA A 148 7.11 19.04 -15.89
CA ALA A 148 8.20 20.02 -15.75
C ALA A 148 9.19 19.95 -16.90
#